data_baef4b1109e93dd8ce7b01270d0fb0f1
#
_entry.id   baef4b1109e93dd8ce7b01270d0fb0f1
#
_cell.length_a   1.000
_cell.length_b   1.000
_cell.length_c   1.000
_cell.angle_alpha   90.00
_cell.angle_beta   90.00
_cell.angle_gamma   90.00
#
_symmetry.space_group_name_H-M   'P 1'
#
loop_
_entity.id
_entity.type
_entity.pdbx_description
1 polymer ?
#
loop_
_entity_poly.entity_id
_entity_poly.type
_entity_poly.pdbx_seq_one_letter_code
_entity_poly.pdbx_strand_id
1 'polypeptide(L)'
;MKDAKTIIRHIIDNPSYKELKNRSECGEFLKLLSLNHRRLIAFCYEKNGVLFFALFHPLGLQELKSDSSIKMLKGLLKIYSSVNFDGRLARVTDVKFFVTKHLKFKKATDPYEKKRIFTYAEPAKGEFVNLAKSERIFEGFEKIRLAIKQNLAKESSGAR
;
A
#
# COMPACT_ATOMS: atom_id res chain seq x y z
N MET A 1 37.81 -8.72 -9.19
CA MET A 1 36.91 -8.19 -8.15
C MET A 1 35.61 -8.97 -8.19
N LYS A 2 35.12 -9.47 -7.04
CA LYS A 2 33.81 -10.16 -7.02
C LYS A 2 32.71 -9.10 -7.13
N ASP A 3 31.77 -9.30 -8.08
CA ASP A 3 30.63 -8.43 -8.29
C ASP A 3 29.72 -8.43 -7.05
N ALA A 4 29.12 -7.30 -6.69
CA ALA A 4 28.23 -7.14 -5.55
C ALA A 4 27.10 -8.18 -5.54
N LYS A 5 26.57 -8.54 -6.73
CA LYS A 5 25.56 -9.59 -6.92
C LYS A 5 26.07 -10.97 -6.45
N THR A 6 27.32 -11.28 -6.74
CA THR A 6 27.97 -12.54 -6.32
C THR A 6 28.17 -12.59 -4.81
N ILE A 7 28.56 -11.46 -4.20
CA ILE A 7 28.72 -11.35 -2.74
C ILE A 7 27.36 -11.53 -2.05
N ILE A 8 26.32 -10.84 -2.51
CA ILE A 8 24.97 -10.95 -1.94
C ILE A 8 24.45 -12.39 -2.05
N ARG A 9 24.63 -13.05 -3.21
CA ARG A 9 24.25 -14.46 -3.39
C ARG A 9 24.97 -15.37 -2.41
N HIS A 10 26.27 -15.17 -2.19
CA HIS A 10 27.06 -15.96 -1.25
C HIS A 10 26.60 -15.77 0.20
N ILE A 11 26.17 -14.55 0.56
CA ILE A 11 25.59 -14.27 1.88
C ILE A 11 24.24 -14.99 2.04
N ILE A 12 23.37 -14.91 1.06
CA ILE A 12 22.02 -15.51 1.09
C ILE A 12 22.10 -17.06 1.11
N ASP A 13 23.10 -17.65 0.47
CA ASP A 13 23.29 -19.11 0.42
C ASP A 13 23.90 -19.67 1.71
N ASN A 14 24.38 -18.81 2.63
CA ASN A 14 24.85 -19.24 3.94
C ASN A 14 23.69 -19.80 4.78
N PRO A 15 23.84 -20.96 5.46
CA PRO A 15 22.81 -21.58 6.29
C PRO A 15 22.21 -20.66 7.34
N SER A 16 23.01 -19.72 7.88
CA SER A 16 22.57 -18.72 8.87
C SER A 16 21.50 -17.77 8.32
N TYR A 17 21.42 -17.60 7.00
CA TYR A 17 20.48 -16.69 6.35
C TYR A 17 19.35 -17.41 5.59
N LYS A 18 19.11 -18.68 5.91
CA LYS A 18 18.10 -19.53 5.29
C LYS A 18 16.70 -18.91 5.27
N GLU A 19 16.36 -18.16 6.31
CA GLU A 19 15.08 -17.45 6.39
C GLU A 19 15.00 -16.24 5.42
N LEU A 20 16.11 -15.58 5.13
CA LEU A 20 16.16 -14.51 4.13
C LEU A 20 15.92 -15.04 2.71
N LYS A 21 16.46 -16.22 2.40
CA LYS A 21 16.23 -16.91 1.12
C LYS A 21 14.73 -17.21 0.94
N ASN A 22 14.07 -17.74 1.96
CA ASN A 22 12.64 -18.01 1.97
C ASN A 22 11.81 -16.73 1.72
N ARG A 23 12.16 -15.64 2.40
CA ARG A 23 11.52 -14.34 2.18
C ARG A 23 11.70 -13.82 0.75
N SER A 24 12.89 -13.98 0.18
CA SER A 24 13.18 -13.57 -1.19
C SER A 24 12.35 -14.36 -2.19
N GLU A 25 12.31 -15.69 -2.07
CA GLU A 25 11.50 -16.57 -2.93
C GLU A 25 10.01 -16.23 -2.86
N CYS A 26 9.48 -16.03 -1.65
CA CYS A 26 8.11 -15.58 -1.45
C CYS A 26 7.84 -14.22 -2.10
N GLY A 27 8.79 -13.28 -1.99
CA GLY A 27 8.69 -11.96 -2.63
C GLY A 27 8.67 -12.04 -4.16
N GLU A 28 9.47 -12.94 -4.75
CA GLU A 28 9.47 -13.18 -6.20
C GLU A 28 8.17 -13.84 -6.67
N PHE A 29 7.69 -14.83 -5.92
CA PHE A 29 6.39 -15.43 -6.21
C PHE A 29 5.25 -14.42 -6.17
N LEU A 30 5.22 -13.53 -5.17
CA LEU A 30 4.21 -12.47 -5.08
C LEU A 30 4.22 -11.52 -6.30
N LYS A 31 5.36 -11.33 -6.96
CA LYS A 31 5.43 -10.51 -8.19
C LYS A 31 4.68 -11.12 -9.37
N LEU A 32 4.46 -12.44 -9.38
CA LEU A 32 3.68 -13.12 -10.42
C LEU A 32 2.18 -12.91 -10.27
N LEU A 33 1.72 -12.47 -9.10
CA LEU A 33 0.31 -12.21 -8.85
C LEU A 33 -0.14 -10.89 -9.48
N SER A 34 -1.42 -10.80 -9.82
CA SER A 34 -2.03 -9.55 -10.28
C SER A 34 -1.89 -8.45 -9.20
N LEU A 35 -1.86 -7.20 -9.62
CA LEU A 35 -1.76 -6.06 -8.70
C LEU A 35 -2.88 -6.05 -7.66
N ASN A 36 -4.09 -6.48 -8.03
CA ASN A 36 -5.23 -6.52 -7.12
C ASN A 36 -5.00 -7.55 -6.00
N HIS A 37 -4.64 -8.78 -6.34
CA HIS A 37 -4.34 -9.81 -5.33
C HIS A 37 -3.13 -9.44 -4.48
N ARG A 38 -2.09 -8.87 -5.09
CA ARG A 38 -0.88 -8.45 -4.37
C ARG A 38 -1.15 -7.37 -3.34
N ARG A 39 -2.08 -6.45 -3.58
CA ARG A 39 -2.50 -5.40 -2.62
C ARG A 39 -3.21 -5.95 -1.39
N LEU A 40 -3.82 -7.13 -1.50
CA LEU A 40 -4.51 -7.79 -0.37
C LEU A 40 -3.54 -8.54 0.53
N ILE A 41 -2.35 -8.90 0.03
CA ILE A 41 -1.38 -9.74 0.72
C ILE A 41 -0.33 -8.85 1.39
N ALA A 42 -0.16 -9.03 2.69
CA ALA A 42 0.87 -8.35 3.47
C ALA A 42 2.24 -8.99 3.27
N PHE A 43 2.30 -10.30 3.43
CA PHE A 43 3.48 -11.14 3.20
C PHE A 43 3.06 -12.60 3.01
N CYS A 44 3.99 -13.42 2.55
CA CYS A 44 3.81 -14.87 2.56
C CYS A 44 5.08 -15.55 3.11
N TYR A 45 4.90 -16.78 3.60
CA TYR A 45 5.99 -17.64 4.04
C TYR A 45 5.62 -19.12 3.87
N GLU A 46 6.62 -19.94 3.65
CA GLU A 46 6.46 -21.40 3.60
C GLU A 46 6.75 -21.99 4.98
N LYS A 47 5.92 -22.96 5.41
CA LYS A 47 6.14 -23.77 6.59
C LYS A 47 5.57 -25.18 6.36
N ASN A 48 6.42 -26.20 6.47
CA ASN A 48 6.03 -27.61 6.36
C ASN A 48 5.28 -27.97 5.06
N GLY A 49 5.73 -27.42 3.91
CA GLY A 49 5.11 -27.68 2.62
C GLY A 49 3.78 -26.95 2.39
N VAL A 50 3.43 -26.00 3.26
CA VAL A 50 2.24 -25.15 3.12
C VAL A 50 2.69 -23.71 2.94
N LEU A 51 2.15 -23.04 1.93
CA LEU A 51 2.36 -21.59 1.72
C LEU A 51 1.26 -20.81 2.45
N PHE A 52 1.69 -20.02 3.42
CA PHE A 52 0.81 -19.15 4.19
C PHE A 52 0.82 -17.74 3.62
N PHE A 53 -0.37 -17.20 3.38
CA PHE A 53 -0.58 -15.81 2.99
C PHE A 53 -1.19 -15.02 4.14
N ALA A 54 -0.47 -14.02 4.61
CA ALA A 54 -0.96 -13.06 5.58
C ALA A 54 -1.66 -11.92 4.84
N LEU A 55 -2.91 -11.63 5.17
CA LEU A 55 -3.74 -10.64 4.51
C LEU A 55 -3.90 -9.41 5.39
N PHE A 56 -3.98 -8.24 4.77
CA PHE A 56 -4.21 -6.97 5.48
C PHE A 56 -5.63 -6.84 6.02
N HIS A 57 -6.62 -7.43 5.31
CA HIS A 57 -8.03 -7.21 5.61
C HIS A 57 -8.87 -8.48 5.40
N PRO A 58 -9.95 -8.69 6.21
CA PRO A 58 -10.85 -9.84 6.05
C PRO A 58 -11.50 -9.99 4.67
N LEU A 59 -11.77 -8.88 3.96
CA LEU A 59 -12.27 -8.92 2.57
C LEU A 59 -11.31 -9.64 1.62
N GLY A 60 -9.99 -9.48 1.83
CA GLY A 60 -9.00 -10.23 1.07
C GLY A 60 -9.09 -11.74 1.29
N LEU A 61 -9.55 -12.17 2.48
CA LEU A 61 -9.78 -13.57 2.76
C LEU A 61 -10.94 -14.14 1.94
N GLN A 62 -12.03 -13.40 1.77
CA GLN A 62 -13.17 -13.82 0.95
C GLN A 62 -12.75 -13.96 -0.53
N GLU A 63 -11.99 -13.00 -1.05
CA GLU A 63 -11.56 -12.99 -2.44
C GLU A 63 -10.55 -14.12 -2.74
N LEU A 64 -9.50 -14.25 -1.91
CA LEU A 64 -8.43 -15.22 -2.16
C LEU A 64 -8.78 -16.65 -1.75
N LYS A 65 -9.78 -16.86 -0.89
CA LYS A 65 -10.26 -18.17 -0.48
C LYS A 65 -11.26 -18.78 -1.47
N SER A 66 -11.66 -18.06 -2.51
CA SER A 66 -12.50 -18.62 -3.57
C SER A 66 -11.77 -19.74 -4.32
N ASP A 67 -12.52 -20.75 -4.75
CA ASP A 67 -11.95 -21.91 -5.44
C ASP A 67 -11.18 -21.54 -6.71
N SER A 68 -11.63 -20.52 -7.42
CA SER A 68 -10.96 -19.99 -8.60
C SER A 68 -9.60 -19.38 -8.25
N SER A 69 -9.53 -18.58 -7.18
CA SER A 69 -8.27 -17.96 -6.73
C SER A 69 -7.30 -19.01 -6.20
N ILE A 70 -7.78 -20.03 -5.47
CA ILE A 70 -6.94 -21.13 -4.99
C ILE A 70 -6.38 -21.95 -6.17
N LYS A 71 -7.20 -22.26 -7.16
CA LYS A 71 -6.74 -22.97 -8.38
C LYS A 71 -5.70 -22.18 -9.14
N MET A 72 -5.92 -20.87 -9.30
CA MET A 72 -4.95 -19.96 -9.94
C MET A 72 -3.63 -19.93 -9.15
N LEU A 73 -3.66 -19.79 -7.84
CA LEU A 73 -2.46 -19.75 -6.99
C LEU A 73 -1.68 -21.06 -7.05
N LYS A 74 -2.38 -22.21 -6.99
CA LYS A 74 -1.75 -23.53 -7.14
C LYS A 74 -1.16 -23.73 -8.55
N GLY A 75 -1.80 -23.19 -9.58
CA GLY A 75 -1.29 -23.18 -10.94
C GLY A 75 0.00 -22.36 -11.07
N LEU A 76 0.01 -21.15 -10.52
CA LEU A 76 1.21 -20.28 -10.49
C LEU A 76 2.35 -20.90 -9.67
N LEU A 77 2.05 -21.59 -8.57
CA LEU A 77 3.05 -22.32 -7.79
C LEU A 77 3.70 -23.44 -8.61
N LYS A 78 2.93 -24.20 -9.38
CA LYS A 78 3.46 -25.21 -10.27
C LYS A 78 4.39 -24.63 -11.34
N ILE A 79 4.01 -23.52 -11.95
CA ILE A 79 4.83 -22.83 -12.94
C ILE A 79 6.13 -22.30 -12.27
N TYR A 80 6.01 -21.68 -11.09
CA TYR A 80 7.17 -21.19 -10.36
C TYR A 80 8.13 -22.31 -9.97
N SER A 81 7.60 -23.44 -9.49
CA SER A 81 8.40 -24.61 -9.11
C SER A 81 9.10 -25.27 -10.30
N SER A 82 8.50 -25.24 -11.50
CA SER A 82 9.13 -25.77 -12.70
C SER A 82 10.37 -24.97 -13.15
N VAL A 83 10.45 -23.70 -12.77
CA VAL A 83 11.60 -22.84 -13.05
C VAL A 83 12.63 -22.87 -11.91
N ASN A 84 12.17 -23.03 -10.67
CA ASN A 84 12.99 -22.95 -9.44
C ASN A 84 12.94 -24.28 -8.67
N PHE A 85 13.56 -25.33 -9.19
CA PHE A 85 13.51 -26.69 -8.63
C PHE A 85 14.13 -26.81 -7.22
N ASP A 86 15.14 -26.00 -6.91
CA ASP A 86 15.84 -26.03 -5.62
C ASP A 86 15.19 -25.15 -4.56
N GLY A 87 14.14 -24.40 -4.94
CA GLY A 87 13.43 -23.50 -4.05
C GLY A 87 12.57 -24.22 -3.02
N ARG A 88 12.37 -23.62 -1.87
CA ARG A 88 11.45 -24.15 -0.86
C ARG A 88 10.00 -24.18 -1.37
N LEU A 89 9.62 -23.22 -2.20
CA LEU A 89 8.30 -23.15 -2.80
C LEU A 89 8.03 -24.32 -3.76
N ALA A 90 9.06 -24.98 -4.26
CA ALA A 90 8.90 -26.20 -5.08
C ALA A 90 8.27 -27.37 -4.31
N ARG A 91 8.39 -27.39 -2.99
CA ARG A 91 7.85 -28.44 -2.11
C ARG A 91 6.46 -28.11 -1.57
N VAL A 92 5.89 -27.00 -1.96
CA VAL A 92 4.57 -26.55 -1.47
C VAL A 92 3.47 -27.34 -2.17
N THR A 93 2.62 -27.97 -1.35
CA THR A 93 1.48 -28.76 -1.81
C THR A 93 0.15 -28.06 -1.54
N ASP A 94 0.11 -27.17 -0.56
CA ASP A 94 -1.13 -26.50 -0.14
C ASP A 94 -0.93 -25.02 0.19
N VAL A 95 -2.04 -24.27 0.17
CA VAL A 95 -2.08 -22.85 0.45
C VAL A 95 -3.06 -22.53 1.57
N LYS A 96 -2.66 -21.68 2.52
CA LYS A 96 -3.50 -21.23 3.63
C LYS A 96 -3.48 -19.72 3.75
N PHE A 97 -4.60 -19.16 4.19
CA PHE A 97 -4.78 -17.71 4.33
C PHE A 97 -5.15 -17.37 5.77
N PHE A 98 -4.61 -16.27 6.27
CA PHE A 98 -5.00 -15.71 7.55
C PHE A 98 -4.93 -14.19 7.51
N VAL A 99 -5.71 -13.54 8.36
CA VAL A 99 -5.70 -12.08 8.49
C VAL A 99 -4.77 -11.68 9.63
N THR A 100 -3.85 -10.77 9.35
CA THR A 100 -2.95 -10.24 10.38
C THR A 100 -3.51 -8.98 11.01
N LYS A 101 -3.64 -8.98 12.33
CA LYS A 101 -4.15 -7.84 13.11
C LYS A 101 -3.09 -6.77 13.42
N HIS A 102 -1.80 -7.10 13.30
CA HIS A 102 -0.72 -6.29 13.89
C HIS A 102 0.24 -5.62 12.91
N LEU A 103 0.08 -5.86 11.61
CA LEU A 103 0.92 -5.18 10.61
C LEU A 103 0.37 -3.78 10.30
N LYS A 104 0.53 -2.87 11.23
CA LYS A 104 0.58 -1.44 10.91
C LYS A 104 1.92 -1.18 10.20
N PHE A 105 2.05 -1.56 8.94
CA PHE A 105 3.10 -0.97 8.13
C PHE A 105 2.80 0.53 8.08
N LYS A 106 3.57 1.31 8.85
CA LYS A 106 3.75 2.70 8.49
C LYS A 106 4.25 2.63 7.05
N LYS A 107 3.42 3.06 6.08
CA LYS A 107 3.94 3.36 4.75
C LYS A 107 5.20 4.17 5.02
N ALA A 108 6.35 3.67 4.58
CA ALA A 108 7.54 4.51 4.54
C ALA A 108 7.07 5.74 3.75
N THR A 109 6.89 6.85 4.45
CA THR A 109 6.62 8.12 3.80
C THR A 109 7.85 8.35 2.97
N ASP A 110 7.69 8.28 1.66
CA ASP A 110 8.75 8.65 0.73
C ASP A 110 9.20 10.04 1.15
N PRO A 111 10.48 10.21 1.60
CA PRO A 111 10.96 11.53 2.01
C PRO A 111 10.88 12.55 0.88
N TYR A 112 10.70 12.09 -0.37
CA TYR A 112 10.50 12.89 -1.56
C TYR A 112 9.03 13.00 -2.00
N GLU A 113 8.09 12.33 -1.31
CA GLU A 113 6.67 12.53 -1.55
C GLU A 113 6.35 13.97 -1.15
N LYS A 114 6.37 14.88 -2.12
CA LYS A 114 5.87 16.25 -1.96
C LYS A 114 4.43 16.09 -1.50
N LYS A 115 4.18 16.32 -0.20
CA LYS A 115 2.83 16.46 0.32
C LYS A 115 2.17 17.48 -0.60
N ARG A 116 1.21 17.04 -1.41
CA ARG A 116 0.35 17.97 -2.14
C ARG A 116 -0.43 18.72 -1.05
N ILE A 117 0.12 19.82 -0.64
CA ILE A 117 -0.60 20.78 0.17
C ILE A 117 -1.65 21.32 -0.79
N PHE A 118 -2.87 20.83 -0.66
CA PHE A 118 -4.00 21.46 -1.33
C PHE A 118 -4.18 22.81 -0.64
N THR A 119 -3.50 23.80 -1.16
CA THR A 119 -3.78 25.19 -0.82
C THR A 119 -5.13 25.49 -1.44
N TYR A 120 -6.13 25.66 -0.59
CA TYR A 120 -7.43 26.15 -1.02
C TYR A 120 -7.21 27.59 -1.48
N ALA A 121 -7.35 27.83 -2.78
CA ALA A 121 -7.38 29.16 -3.31
C ALA A 121 -8.82 29.69 -3.20
N GLU A 122 -9.02 30.80 -2.49
CA GLU A 122 -10.32 31.40 -2.31
C GLU A 122 -10.78 32.02 -3.65
N PRO A 123 -11.81 31.43 -4.32
CA PRO A 123 -12.24 31.91 -5.62
C PRO A 123 -13.07 33.20 -5.53
N ALA A 124 -13.60 33.52 -4.35
CA ALA A 124 -14.48 34.64 -4.10
C ALA A 124 -13.69 35.88 -3.63
N LYS A 125 -14.04 37.06 -4.14
CA LYS A 125 -13.39 38.32 -3.75
C LYS A 125 -14.10 38.99 -2.55
N GLY A 126 -15.26 38.48 -2.14
CA GLY A 126 -16.06 39.08 -1.09
C GLY A 126 -16.78 40.37 -1.53
N GLU A 127 -16.90 40.59 -2.85
CA GLU A 127 -17.51 41.79 -3.46
C GLU A 127 -18.98 41.53 -3.80
N PHE A 128 -19.79 41.09 -2.88
CA PHE A 128 -21.23 40.93 -3.09
C PHE A 128 -22.02 42.01 -2.33
N VAL A 129 -23.19 42.39 -2.90
CA VAL A 129 -24.10 43.31 -2.24
C VAL A 129 -25.03 42.49 -1.33
N ASN A 130 -25.05 42.83 -0.06
CA ASN A 130 -25.90 42.17 0.93
C ASN A 130 -27.28 42.85 0.94
N LEU A 131 -28.29 42.19 0.39
CA LEU A 131 -29.67 42.68 0.29
C LEU A 131 -30.59 42.01 1.29
N ALA A 132 -30.06 41.31 2.31
CA ALA A 132 -30.89 40.64 3.31
C ALA A 132 -31.66 41.62 4.18
N LYS A 133 -32.99 41.44 4.23
CA LYS A 133 -33.88 42.26 5.06
C LYS A 133 -33.89 41.87 6.53
N SER A 134 -33.54 40.63 6.84
CA SER A 134 -33.44 40.14 8.22
C SER A 134 -32.06 40.41 8.77
N GLU A 135 -31.97 41.06 9.94
CA GLU A 135 -30.74 41.43 10.65
C GLU A 135 -29.83 40.20 10.86
N ARG A 136 -30.40 39.09 11.31
CA ARG A 136 -29.66 37.84 11.55
C ARG A 136 -29.02 37.27 10.28
N ILE A 137 -29.74 37.39 9.15
CA ILE A 137 -29.24 36.92 7.85
C ILE A 137 -28.19 37.90 7.31
N PHE A 138 -28.42 39.20 7.49
CA PHE A 138 -27.47 40.25 7.13
C PHE A 138 -26.14 40.05 7.81
N GLU A 139 -26.14 39.87 9.12
CA GLU A 139 -24.92 39.57 9.91
C GLU A 139 -24.23 38.29 9.45
N GLY A 140 -24.98 37.25 9.07
CA GLY A 140 -24.44 36.01 8.53
C GLY A 140 -23.62 36.23 7.24
N PHE A 141 -24.16 37.03 6.31
CA PHE A 141 -23.44 37.36 5.08
C PHE A 141 -22.20 38.25 5.32
N GLU A 142 -22.28 39.18 6.29
CA GLU A 142 -21.10 39.99 6.66
C GLU A 142 -19.98 39.13 7.26
N LYS A 143 -20.31 38.13 8.10
CA LYS A 143 -19.33 37.17 8.60
C LYS A 143 -18.65 36.37 7.49
N ILE A 144 -19.43 35.94 6.49
CA ILE A 144 -18.90 35.25 5.29
C ILE A 144 -17.95 36.18 4.53
N ARG A 145 -18.35 37.43 4.29
CA ARG A 145 -17.49 38.43 3.63
C ARG A 145 -16.17 38.63 4.35
N LEU A 146 -16.20 38.73 5.69
CA LEU A 146 -15.01 38.87 6.52
C LEU A 146 -14.09 37.63 6.41
N ALA A 147 -14.67 36.43 6.42
CA ALA A 147 -13.91 35.19 6.29
C ALA A 147 -13.20 35.11 4.94
N ILE A 148 -13.87 35.45 3.83
CA ILE A 148 -13.29 35.52 2.49
C ILE A 148 -12.11 36.48 2.45
N LYS A 149 -12.30 37.70 2.96
CA LYS A 149 -11.21 38.72 2.99
C LYS A 149 -10.03 38.28 3.84
N GLN A 150 -10.26 37.58 4.95
CA GLN A 150 -9.19 37.04 5.79
C GLN A 150 -8.41 35.93 5.08
N ASN A 151 -9.09 35.06 4.31
CA ASN A 151 -8.44 34.03 3.54
C ASN A 151 -7.56 34.63 2.43
N LEU A 152 -8.07 35.61 1.69
CA LEU A 152 -7.29 36.34 0.68
C LEU A 152 -6.06 37.02 1.26
N ALA A 153 -6.18 37.62 2.44
CA ALA A 153 -5.06 38.27 3.12
C ALA A 153 -3.99 37.24 3.54
N LYS A 154 -4.39 36.03 3.96
CA LYS A 154 -3.44 34.95 4.29
C LYS A 154 -2.73 34.42 3.04
N GLU A 155 -3.41 34.30 1.91
CA GLU A 155 -2.81 33.89 0.64
C GLU A 155 -1.77 34.90 0.16
N SER A 156 -2.05 36.20 0.27
CA SER A 156 -1.09 37.24 -0.12
C SER A 156 0.13 37.34 0.80
N SER A 157 0.02 36.94 2.07
CA SER A 157 1.12 36.91 3.03
C SER A 157 1.96 35.63 3.02
N GLY A 158 1.39 34.51 2.50
CA GLY A 158 2.06 33.21 2.41
C GLY A 158 2.85 32.99 1.10
N ALA A 159 2.84 33.92 0.17
CA ALA A 159 3.54 33.86 -1.11
C ALA A 159 4.96 34.47 -1.09
N ARG A 160 5.68 34.29 0.04
CA ARG A 160 7.12 34.60 0.12
C ARG A 160 7.91 33.37 0.54
#